data_c887f4722d77b1486dc0084ab0c74645
#
_entry.id   c887f4722d77b1486dc0084ab0c74645
#
_cell.length_a   1.000
_cell.length_b   1.000
_cell.length_c   1.000
_cell.angle_alpha   90.00
_cell.angle_beta   90.00
_cell.angle_gamma   90.00
#
_symmetry.space_group_name_H-M   'P 1'
#
loop_
_entity.id
_entity.type
_entity.pdbx_description
1 polymer ?
#
loop_
_entity_poly.entity_id
_entity_poly.type
_entity_poly.pdbx_seq_one_letter_code
_entity_poly.pdbx_strand_id
1 'polypeptide(L)'
;MVSRRNFLSRSGGVMGGALGMAMATRPAFAASGSDDWPADPPFRFDGDMADFDTAQAALLPLYEVRRDFATLDAAYYGAMTRPVQAAYRARSEWVNRNHALFLRGGSPGHPRDPELDASRAAVAKMLGATTPEIALSAGGTEALYALIANYAPLRAGDAVIYADVDYDEMQFACDYLAQSRGARLVRFSLPEPHTQANILAAYEKILRDTPRAKLLLLTHLSNRNGLVPPVKAIVAMAKARGVDVILDSAQAVGHIPFTVAETGADFIGFSLHKWLAAPLGTGGVYIAKDRLQDITPWLGNHIHEADDIRARIPTGTVDFAARLTVPSAIAMQDAIGLEAKHRHLLRLRDYWVDRVRDIPGLEIMLPDEPGRYGAVTGFRLPGMRGPDDAKKAAKLFLDKYRLLIVAKAGLASGPVLRVTPALFNSSAELDRLVAAINAERRLFA
;
A
#
# COMPACT_ATOMS: atom_id res chain seq x y z
N MET A 1 -19.77 9.68 -37.81
CA MET A 1 -19.02 8.47 -37.42
C MET A 1 -18.38 7.87 -38.65
N VAL A 2 -17.08 8.10 -38.86
CA VAL A 2 -16.34 7.56 -40.00
C VAL A 2 -15.51 6.40 -39.47
N SER A 3 -15.82 5.20 -39.93
CA SER A 3 -15.13 3.97 -39.53
C SER A 3 -13.69 3.96 -40.08
N ARG A 4 -12.73 3.62 -39.22
CA ARG A 4 -11.28 3.47 -39.52
C ARG A 4 -10.96 2.41 -40.61
N ARG A 5 -11.94 1.67 -41.10
CA ARG A 5 -11.76 0.64 -42.16
C ARG A 5 -11.60 1.19 -43.58
N ASN A 6 -11.90 2.47 -43.84
CA ASN A 6 -11.90 3.02 -45.19
C ASN A 6 -10.65 3.84 -45.57
N PHE A 7 -9.60 3.85 -44.75
CA PHE A 7 -8.42 4.65 -45.04
C PHE A 7 -7.30 3.85 -45.77
N LEU A 8 -7.39 2.53 -45.89
CA LEU A 8 -6.34 1.70 -46.46
C LEU A 8 -6.64 1.13 -47.87
N SER A 9 -7.65 1.59 -48.55
CA SER A 9 -8.03 1.02 -49.86
C SER A 9 -7.88 1.95 -51.08
N ARG A 10 -7.13 3.04 -51.00
CA ARG A 10 -6.87 3.88 -52.19
C ARG A 10 -5.41 4.32 -52.28
N SER A 11 -4.56 3.45 -52.73
CA SER A 11 -3.34 3.78 -53.49
C SER A 11 -2.74 2.51 -54.09
N GLY A 12 -3.36 2.05 -55.16
CA GLY A 12 -2.80 1.07 -56.08
C GLY A 12 -2.87 1.61 -57.50
N GLY A 13 -1.72 1.76 -58.14
CA GLY A 13 -1.69 2.12 -59.56
C GLY A 13 -0.30 2.52 -60.05
N VAL A 14 0.43 1.51 -60.55
CA VAL A 14 1.27 1.53 -61.77
C VAL A 14 2.59 2.31 -61.80
N MET A 15 3.74 1.62 -61.88
CA MET A 15 4.53 1.47 -63.13
C MET A 15 5.68 0.49 -62.92
N GLY A 16 5.85 -0.41 -63.87
CA GLY A 16 6.92 -1.36 -63.91
C GLY A 16 8.25 -0.70 -64.36
N GLY A 17 9.32 -1.21 -63.87
CA GLY A 17 10.71 -0.95 -64.29
C GLY A 17 11.57 -2.05 -63.73
N ALA A 18 11.91 -3.04 -64.61
CA ALA A 18 12.84 -4.08 -64.30
C ALA A 18 14.25 -3.50 -64.22
N LEU A 19 14.83 -3.44 -63.03
CA LEU A 19 16.27 -3.33 -62.84
C LEU A 19 16.69 -4.45 -61.88
N GLY A 20 17.49 -5.38 -62.42
CA GLY A 20 18.13 -6.42 -61.64
C GLY A 20 19.00 -5.81 -60.55
N MET A 21 18.56 -5.96 -59.30
CA MET A 21 19.41 -5.71 -58.13
C MET A 21 19.80 -7.04 -57.54
N ALA A 22 21.11 -7.22 -57.45
CA ALA A 22 21.76 -8.29 -56.72
C ALA A 22 21.07 -8.44 -55.37
N MET A 23 20.64 -9.66 -55.03
CA MET A 23 20.24 -10.02 -53.67
C MET A 23 21.47 -9.85 -52.76
N ALA A 24 21.61 -8.67 -52.18
CA ALA A 24 22.39 -8.54 -50.98
C ALA A 24 21.68 -9.40 -49.93
N THR A 25 22.27 -10.51 -49.59
CA THR A 25 21.91 -11.31 -48.42
C THR A 25 21.89 -10.37 -47.23
N ARG A 26 20.71 -10.01 -46.76
CA ARG A 26 20.58 -9.38 -45.44
C ARG A 26 21.32 -10.29 -44.47
N PRO A 27 22.24 -9.76 -43.66
CA PRO A 27 22.76 -10.55 -42.57
C PRO A 27 21.53 -11.02 -41.79
N ALA A 28 21.33 -12.32 -41.71
CA ALA A 28 20.45 -12.90 -40.73
C ALA A 28 20.98 -12.34 -39.41
N PHE A 29 20.19 -11.46 -38.80
CA PHE A 29 20.36 -11.25 -37.37
C PHE A 29 20.23 -12.65 -36.78
N ALA A 30 21.34 -13.27 -36.51
CA ALA A 30 21.39 -14.45 -35.68
C ALA A 30 20.65 -14.02 -34.41
N ALA A 31 19.47 -14.55 -34.22
CA ALA A 31 18.86 -14.56 -32.91
C ALA A 31 19.88 -15.25 -32.02
N SER A 32 20.74 -14.49 -31.37
CA SER A 32 21.46 -14.95 -30.20
C SER A 32 20.32 -15.23 -29.18
N GLY A 33 19.85 -16.46 -29.24
CA GLY A 33 18.77 -16.92 -28.37
C GLY A 33 19.30 -17.18 -26.97
N SER A 34 19.80 -16.18 -26.33
CA SER A 34 19.79 -16.16 -24.87
C SER A 34 18.54 -15.42 -24.50
N ASP A 35 17.64 -16.12 -23.82
CA ASP A 35 16.55 -15.52 -23.09
C ASP A 35 17.17 -14.53 -22.09
N ASP A 36 17.23 -13.25 -22.50
CA ASP A 36 17.86 -12.16 -21.75
C ASP A 36 17.01 -11.72 -20.55
N TRP A 37 16.00 -12.51 -20.19
CA TRP A 37 15.21 -12.24 -18.99
C TRP A 37 16.11 -12.22 -17.74
N PRO A 38 16.13 -11.14 -17.00
CA PRO A 38 17.04 -11.03 -15.88
C PRO A 38 16.66 -12.02 -14.77
N ALA A 39 17.60 -12.92 -14.48
CA ALA A 39 17.45 -13.83 -13.35
C ALA A 39 17.33 -13.04 -12.05
N ASP A 40 16.45 -13.47 -11.17
CA ASP A 40 16.37 -12.91 -9.83
C ASP A 40 17.65 -13.21 -9.04
N PRO A 41 18.15 -12.25 -8.26
CA PRO A 41 19.18 -12.54 -7.28
C PRO A 41 18.65 -13.53 -6.23
N PRO A 42 19.49 -14.27 -5.53
CA PRO A 42 19.03 -15.16 -4.49
C PRO A 42 18.37 -14.34 -3.35
N PHE A 43 17.11 -14.62 -3.08
CA PHE A 43 16.38 -14.06 -1.94
C PHE A 43 16.57 -15.00 -0.74
N ARG A 44 17.63 -14.74 0.05
CA ARG A 44 17.96 -15.49 1.26
C ARG A 44 18.11 -14.55 2.43
N PHE A 45 17.71 -15.03 3.59
CA PHE A 45 17.95 -14.39 4.85
C PHE A 45 18.39 -15.45 5.85
N ASP A 46 19.66 -15.40 6.24
CA ASP A 46 20.27 -16.37 7.15
C ASP A 46 20.35 -15.83 8.59
N GLY A 47 19.67 -14.70 8.89
CA GLY A 47 19.66 -14.08 10.20
C GLY A 47 18.68 -14.73 11.17
N ASP A 48 19.06 -14.77 12.45
CA ASP A 48 18.13 -15.14 13.51
C ASP A 48 17.23 -13.95 13.87
N MET A 49 15.93 -14.10 13.66
CA MET A 49 14.92 -13.10 14.02
C MET A 49 14.42 -13.24 15.46
N ALA A 50 14.88 -14.21 16.23
CA ALA A 50 14.46 -14.42 17.62
C ALA A 50 15.07 -13.39 18.56
N ASP A 51 16.36 -13.08 18.37
CA ASP A 51 17.07 -12.04 19.13
C ASP A 51 17.04 -10.70 18.41
N PHE A 52 16.92 -9.60 19.16
CA PHE A 52 16.77 -8.25 18.60
C PHE A 52 18.05 -7.75 17.91
N ASP A 53 19.19 -7.88 18.60
CA ASP A 53 20.47 -7.34 18.12
C ASP A 53 21.00 -8.19 16.96
N THR A 54 20.87 -9.52 17.03
CA THR A 54 21.20 -10.45 15.96
C THR A 54 20.34 -10.18 14.72
N ALA A 55 19.02 -9.96 14.89
CA ALA A 55 18.14 -9.60 13.80
C ALA A 55 18.57 -8.27 13.15
N GLN A 56 18.88 -7.25 13.93
CA GLN A 56 19.38 -5.98 13.38
C GLN A 56 20.69 -6.16 12.63
N ALA A 57 21.65 -6.88 13.18
CA ALA A 57 22.94 -7.14 12.53
C ALA A 57 22.77 -7.82 11.14
N ALA A 58 21.77 -8.70 11.00
CA ALA A 58 21.47 -9.38 9.76
C ALA A 58 20.64 -8.51 8.79
N LEU A 59 19.70 -7.70 9.29
CA LEU A 59 18.79 -6.90 8.47
C LEU A 59 19.41 -5.63 7.92
N LEU A 60 20.20 -4.88 8.72
CA LEU A 60 20.74 -3.58 8.34
C LEU A 60 21.58 -3.61 7.06
N PRO A 61 22.45 -4.63 6.79
CA PRO A 61 23.20 -4.72 5.56
C PRO A 61 22.37 -4.95 4.31
N LEU A 62 21.14 -5.43 4.45
CA LEU A 62 20.23 -5.61 3.31
C LEU A 62 19.75 -4.29 2.71
N TYR A 63 19.94 -3.17 3.39
CA TYR A 63 19.40 -1.88 2.96
C TYR A 63 20.50 -0.86 2.67
N GLU A 64 20.32 -0.14 1.57
CA GLU A 64 21.12 1.03 1.22
C GLU A 64 20.32 2.28 1.46
N VAL A 65 20.38 2.77 2.70
CA VAL A 65 19.69 4.00 3.14
C VAL A 65 20.69 4.98 3.74
N ARG A 66 20.37 6.27 3.67
CA ARG A 66 21.19 7.31 4.34
C ARG A 66 21.24 7.04 5.84
N ARG A 67 22.41 7.28 6.45
CA ARG A 67 22.64 7.09 7.88
C ARG A 67 22.93 8.40 8.63
N ASP A 68 23.16 9.50 7.89
CA ASP A 68 23.29 10.85 8.47
C ASP A 68 21.94 11.38 9.00
N PHE A 69 20.83 10.85 8.52
CA PHE A 69 19.48 11.02 9.06
C PHE A 69 18.90 9.67 9.48
N ALA A 70 18.13 9.66 10.57
CA ALA A 70 17.26 8.54 10.87
C ALA A 70 15.88 8.79 10.21
N THR A 71 15.57 8.06 9.18
CA THR A 71 14.25 8.10 8.55
C THR A 71 13.29 7.21 9.34
N LEU A 72 12.41 7.83 10.12
CA LEU A 72 11.38 7.15 10.92
C LEU A 72 9.99 7.42 10.31
N ASP A 73 9.89 7.34 8.97
CA ASP A 73 8.67 7.58 8.19
C ASP A 73 8.41 6.49 7.13
N ALA A 74 8.63 5.22 7.49
CA ALA A 74 8.37 4.09 6.60
C ALA A 74 6.89 3.92 6.20
N ALA A 75 5.96 4.54 6.92
CA ALA A 75 4.54 4.55 6.55
C ALA A 75 4.24 5.33 5.26
N TYR A 76 5.15 6.15 4.75
CA TYR A 76 5.00 6.81 3.45
C TYR A 76 5.31 5.82 2.32
N TYR A 77 6.51 5.26 2.30
CA TYR A 77 6.90 4.10 1.49
C TYR A 77 8.11 3.39 2.12
N GLY A 78 8.30 2.10 1.78
CA GLY A 78 9.40 1.29 2.28
C GLY A 78 10.65 1.37 1.41
N ALA A 79 11.83 1.28 2.02
CA ALA A 79 13.07 1.08 1.28
C ALA A 79 13.15 -0.36 0.78
N MET A 80 13.46 -0.54 -0.50
CA MET A 80 13.74 -1.86 -1.05
C MET A 80 15.04 -2.43 -0.44
N THR A 81 15.06 -3.74 -0.22
CA THR A 81 16.31 -4.43 0.05
C THR A 81 17.23 -4.41 -1.19
N ARG A 82 18.54 -4.53 -1.01
CA ARG A 82 19.51 -4.58 -2.12
C ARG A 82 19.17 -5.65 -3.17
N PRO A 83 18.76 -6.88 -2.82
CA PRO A 83 18.32 -7.86 -3.82
C PRO A 83 17.09 -7.40 -4.62
N VAL A 84 16.06 -6.83 -3.98
CA VAL A 84 14.86 -6.32 -4.66
C VAL A 84 15.23 -5.12 -5.55
N GLN A 85 16.11 -4.23 -5.09
CA GLN A 85 16.58 -3.10 -5.88
C GLN A 85 17.38 -3.57 -7.12
N ALA A 86 18.21 -4.60 -6.97
CA ALA A 86 18.95 -5.19 -8.08
C ALA A 86 18.01 -5.82 -9.13
N ALA A 87 16.99 -6.56 -8.67
CA ALA A 87 15.95 -7.11 -9.54
C ALA A 87 15.18 -6.02 -10.30
N TYR A 88 14.78 -4.94 -9.60
CA TYR A 88 14.08 -3.81 -10.23
C TYR A 88 14.94 -3.12 -11.29
N ARG A 89 16.23 -2.89 -11.00
CA ARG A 89 17.17 -2.29 -11.95
C ARG A 89 17.30 -3.16 -13.21
N ALA A 90 17.54 -4.45 -13.04
CA ALA A 90 17.69 -5.39 -14.15
C ALA A 90 16.42 -5.46 -15.02
N ARG A 91 15.23 -5.49 -14.40
CA ARG A 91 13.95 -5.45 -15.12
C ARG A 91 13.71 -4.12 -15.82
N SER A 92 14.10 -3.00 -15.21
CA SER A 92 14.00 -1.68 -15.83
C SER A 92 14.87 -1.58 -17.09
N GLU A 93 16.10 -2.09 -17.03
CA GLU A 93 17.02 -2.17 -18.18
C GLU A 93 16.45 -3.09 -19.27
N TRP A 94 15.90 -4.24 -18.90
CA TRP A 94 15.31 -5.19 -19.83
C TRP A 94 14.05 -4.60 -20.52
N VAL A 95 13.13 -4.02 -19.75
CA VAL A 95 11.92 -3.36 -20.29
C VAL A 95 12.30 -2.22 -21.23
N ASN A 96 13.31 -1.40 -20.88
CA ASN A 96 13.80 -0.32 -21.74
C ASN A 96 14.41 -0.87 -23.05
N ARG A 97 15.18 -1.93 -23.01
CA ARG A 97 15.77 -2.58 -24.20
C ARG A 97 14.70 -3.14 -25.12
N ASN A 98 13.70 -3.79 -24.57
CA ASN A 98 12.60 -4.43 -25.31
C ASN A 98 11.39 -3.51 -25.58
N HIS A 99 11.30 -2.38 -24.94
CA HIS A 99 10.26 -1.33 -24.94
C HIS A 99 8.98 -1.69 -25.74
N ALA A 100 8.85 -1.27 -27.00
CA ALA A 100 7.63 -1.47 -27.80
C ALA A 100 7.35 -2.95 -28.13
N LEU A 101 8.38 -3.79 -28.26
CA LEU A 101 8.22 -5.23 -28.47
C LEU A 101 7.51 -5.89 -27.28
N PHE A 102 7.99 -5.62 -26.06
CA PHE A 102 7.36 -6.10 -24.83
C PHE A 102 5.92 -5.56 -24.69
N LEU A 103 5.71 -4.24 -24.90
CA LEU A 103 4.38 -3.62 -24.78
C LEU A 103 3.36 -4.18 -25.77
N ARG A 104 3.82 -4.62 -26.94
CA ARG A 104 2.95 -5.23 -27.97
C ARG A 104 2.80 -6.75 -27.80
N GLY A 105 3.33 -7.32 -26.72
CA GLY A 105 3.26 -8.76 -26.43
C GLY A 105 4.15 -9.62 -27.36
N GLY A 106 5.09 -9.01 -28.07
CA GLY A 106 5.92 -9.68 -29.04
C GLY A 106 7.29 -10.17 -28.54
N SER A 107 7.60 -10.01 -27.25
CA SER A 107 8.86 -10.50 -26.67
C SER A 107 8.85 -12.03 -26.60
N PRO A 108 9.78 -12.72 -27.27
CA PRO A 108 9.88 -14.18 -27.20
C PRO A 108 10.16 -14.62 -25.76
N GLY A 109 9.50 -15.69 -25.30
CA GLY A 109 9.71 -16.26 -23.98
C GLY A 109 9.04 -15.50 -22.81
N HIS A 110 8.94 -14.16 -22.91
CA HIS A 110 8.41 -13.29 -21.85
C HIS A 110 7.36 -12.30 -22.37
N PRO A 111 6.17 -12.77 -22.78
CA PRO A 111 5.09 -11.90 -23.22
C PRO A 111 4.51 -11.11 -22.04
N ARG A 112 4.16 -9.84 -22.28
CA ARG A 112 3.74 -8.87 -21.26
C ARG A 112 2.64 -9.38 -20.34
N ASP A 113 1.55 -9.89 -20.89
CA ASP A 113 0.36 -10.21 -20.11
C ASP A 113 0.56 -11.42 -19.19
N PRO A 114 1.16 -12.54 -19.63
CA PRO A 114 1.56 -13.63 -18.77
C PRO A 114 2.51 -13.22 -17.63
N GLU A 115 3.48 -12.35 -17.90
CA GLU A 115 4.41 -11.87 -16.86
C GLU A 115 3.72 -11.00 -15.80
N LEU A 116 2.80 -10.14 -16.23
CA LEU A 116 1.96 -9.37 -15.31
C LEU A 116 0.97 -10.26 -14.54
N ASP A 117 0.45 -11.29 -15.16
CA ASP A 117 -0.42 -12.28 -14.50
C ASP A 117 0.36 -13.12 -13.49
N ALA A 118 1.62 -13.44 -13.74
CA ALA A 118 2.49 -14.07 -12.74
C ALA A 118 2.66 -13.17 -11.51
N SER A 119 2.82 -11.85 -11.71
CA SER A 119 2.88 -10.90 -10.59
C SER A 119 1.56 -10.83 -9.82
N ARG A 120 0.40 -10.86 -10.50
CA ARG A 120 -0.92 -10.95 -9.85
C ARG A 120 -1.07 -12.24 -9.05
N ALA A 121 -0.64 -13.37 -9.62
CA ALA A 121 -0.71 -14.68 -8.96
C ALA A 121 0.15 -14.72 -7.69
N ALA A 122 1.34 -14.10 -7.71
CA ALA A 122 2.19 -14.00 -6.53
C ALA A 122 1.49 -13.19 -5.40
N VAL A 123 0.86 -12.07 -5.74
CA VAL A 123 0.09 -11.26 -4.77
C VAL A 123 -1.13 -12.04 -4.26
N ALA A 124 -1.86 -12.72 -5.13
CA ALA A 124 -3.01 -13.54 -4.74
C ALA A 124 -2.58 -14.63 -3.73
N LYS A 125 -1.50 -15.35 -4.03
CA LYS A 125 -0.94 -16.37 -3.13
C LYS A 125 -0.56 -15.77 -1.77
N MET A 126 0.15 -14.64 -1.75
CA MET A 126 0.57 -13.95 -0.52
C MET A 126 -0.64 -13.56 0.36
N LEU A 127 -1.76 -13.16 -0.24
CA LEU A 127 -2.96 -12.72 0.47
C LEU A 127 -3.98 -13.84 0.72
N GLY A 128 -3.72 -15.08 0.27
CA GLY A 128 -4.67 -16.19 0.38
C GLY A 128 -5.91 -16.01 -0.50
N ALA A 129 -5.74 -15.33 -1.65
CA ALA A 129 -6.77 -15.08 -2.66
C ALA A 129 -6.49 -15.90 -3.94
N THR A 130 -7.38 -15.81 -4.92
CA THR A 130 -7.17 -16.33 -6.28
C THR A 130 -6.80 -15.21 -7.25
N THR A 131 -6.07 -15.52 -8.32
CA THR A 131 -5.62 -14.53 -9.30
C THR A 131 -6.76 -13.70 -9.90
N PRO A 132 -7.96 -14.27 -10.21
CA PRO A 132 -9.10 -13.49 -10.69
C PRO A 132 -9.66 -12.46 -9.70
N GLU A 133 -9.31 -12.55 -8.42
CA GLU A 133 -9.74 -11.62 -7.36
C GLU A 133 -8.75 -10.48 -7.13
N ILE A 134 -7.62 -10.46 -7.86
CA ILE A 134 -6.56 -9.45 -7.70
C ILE A 134 -6.37 -8.66 -8.98
N ALA A 135 -6.30 -7.34 -8.89
CA ALA A 135 -5.75 -6.48 -9.93
C ALA A 135 -4.66 -5.57 -9.36
N LEU A 136 -3.57 -5.37 -10.13
CA LEU A 136 -2.45 -4.50 -9.73
C LEU A 136 -2.79 -3.04 -10.05
N SER A 137 -2.52 -2.16 -9.11
CA SER A 137 -2.68 -0.70 -9.22
C SER A 137 -1.34 0.03 -9.03
N ALA A 138 -1.32 1.34 -9.21
CA ALA A 138 -0.15 2.18 -8.94
C ALA A 138 0.07 2.43 -7.43
N GLY A 139 -0.81 1.93 -6.57
CA GLY A 139 -0.71 2.07 -5.11
C GLY A 139 -2.06 1.97 -4.43
N GLY A 140 -2.06 2.01 -3.10
CA GLY A 140 -3.28 1.93 -2.31
C GLY A 140 -4.29 3.04 -2.60
N THR A 141 -3.82 4.25 -2.89
CA THR A 141 -4.71 5.39 -3.22
C THR A 141 -5.50 5.12 -4.51
N GLU A 142 -4.83 4.70 -5.60
CA GLU A 142 -5.54 4.34 -6.85
C GLU A 142 -6.48 3.17 -6.63
N ALA A 143 -6.03 2.15 -5.89
CA ALA A 143 -6.85 0.98 -5.56
C ALA A 143 -8.15 1.36 -4.83
N LEU A 144 -8.04 2.17 -3.79
CA LEU A 144 -9.18 2.61 -2.98
C LEU A 144 -10.08 3.60 -3.73
N TYR A 145 -9.51 4.51 -4.52
CA TYR A 145 -10.30 5.34 -5.42
C TYR A 145 -11.11 4.51 -6.42
N ALA A 146 -10.51 3.45 -6.98
CA ALA A 146 -11.21 2.56 -7.89
C ALA A 146 -12.41 1.86 -7.21
N LEU A 147 -12.23 1.39 -5.98
CA LEU A 147 -13.30 0.78 -5.20
C LEU A 147 -14.38 1.78 -4.82
N ILE A 148 -14.01 2.94 -4.27
CA ILE A 148 -14.95 3.94 -3.76
C ILE A 148 -15.74 4.58 -4.90
N ALA A 149 -15.06 5.09 -5.93
CA ALA A 149 -15.72 5.83 -7.02
C ALA A 149 -16.68 4.94 -7.84
N ASN A 150 -16.35 3.66 -7.97
CA ASN A 150 -17.11 2.71 -8.77
C ASN A 150 -18.06 1.82 -7.95
N TYR A 151 -18.23 2.08 -6.65
CA TYR A 151 -19.15 1.33 -5.81
C TYR A 151 -20.59 1.51 -6.28
N ALA A 152 -21.15 0.48 -6.92
CA ALA A 152 -22.43 0.52 -7.60
C ALA A 152 -23.68 0.45 -6.69
N PRO A 153 -23.65 -0.24 -5.52
CA PRO A 153 -24.87 -0.43 -4.74
C PRO A 153 -25.42 0.81 -4.02
N LEU A 154 -24.63 1.91 -3.93
CA LEU A 154 -25.05 3.12 -3.22
C LEU A 154 -26.15 3.87 -3.97
N ARG A 155 -27.22 4.25 -3.25
CA ARG A 155 -28.39 4.98 -3.77
C ARG A 155 -28.61 6.29 -3.01
N ALA A 156 -29.38 7.20 -3.62
CA ALA A 156 -29.79 8.44 -2.96
C ALA A 156 -30.49 8.15 -1.62
N GLY A 157 -30.09 8.89 -0.57
CA GLY A 157 -30.58 8.73 0.80
C GLY A 157 -29.94 7.60 1.60
N ASP A 158 -29.11 6.73 1.00
CA ASP A 158 -28.25 5.81 1.75
C ASP A 158 -27.17 6.57 2.54
N ALA A 159 -26.44 5.88 3.41
CA ALA A 159 -25.38 6.51 4.18
C ALA A 159 -24.02 5.82 3.92
N VAL A 160 -22.97 6.65 3.81
CA VAL A 160 -21.56 6.26 3.81
C VAL A 160 -20.97 6.65 5.16
N ILE A 161 -20.25 5.74 5.80
CA ILE A 161 -19.70 5.91 7.15
C ILE A 161 -18.19 5.85 7.09
N TYR A 162 -17.50 6.72 7.85
CA TYR A 162 -16.07 6.58 8.14
C TYR A 162 -15.68 7.19 9.50
N ALA A 163 -14.54 6.77 10.03
CA ALA A 163 -13.98 7.25 11.29
C ALA A 163 -12.87 8.29 11.09
N ASP A 164 -12.55 9.04 12.14
CA ASP A 164 -11.47 10.02 12.16
C ASP A 164 -10.06 9.40 12.04
N VAL A 165 -9.91 8.11 12.28
CA VAL A 165 -8.66 7.35 12.09
C VAL A 165 -8.40 6.92 10.64
N ASP A 166 -9.40 7.03 9.76
CA ASP A 166 -9.27 6.68 8.35
C ASP A 166 -8.43 7.70 7.59
N TYR A 167 -7.83 7.26 6.49
CA TYR A 167 -6.91 8.08 5.71
C TYR A 167 -7.64 9.24 5.02
N ASP A 168 -7.04 10.45 5.06
CA ASP A 168 -7.64 11.70 4.60
C ASP A 168 -8.17 11.62 3.17
N GLU A 169 -7.36 11.13 2.24
CA GLU A 169 -7.75 11.05 0.83
C GLU A 169 -8.98 10.15 0.63
N MET A 170 -9.09 9.09 1.44
CA MET A 170 -10.24 8.19 1.36
C MET A 170 -11.48 8.78 2.03
N GLN A 171 -11.30 9.60 3.05
CA GLN A 171 -12.41 10.41 3.61
C GLN A 171 -12.96 11.35 2.56
N PHE A 172 -12.09 12.11 1.84
CA PHE A 172 -12.50 12.99 0.74
C PHE A 172 -13.14 12.23 -0.42
N ALA A 173 -12.64 11.04 -0.75
CA ALA A 173 -13.26 10.18 -1.76
C ALA A 173 -14.68 9.75 -1.36
N CYS A 174 -14.89 9.39 -0.09
CA CYS A 174 -16.22 9.07 0.45
C CYS A 174 -17.16 10.29 0.47
N ASP A 175 -16.63 11.48 0.80
CA ASP A 175 -17.36 12.74 0.74
C ASP A 175 -17.87 13.00 -0.69
N TYR A 176 -16.99 12.89 -1.66
CA TYR A 176 -17.33 13.05 -3.08
C TYR A 176 -18.34 12.00 -3.56
N LEU A 177 -18.13 10.74 -3.19
CA LEU A 177 -19.07 9.66 -3.55
C LEU A 177 -20.47 9.94 -2.99
N ALA A 178 -20.55 10.26 -1.70
CA ALA A 178 -21.83 10.56 -1.05
C ALA A 178 -22.54 11.74 -1.72
N GLN A 179 -21.83 12.84 -1.96
CA GLN A 179 -22.37 14.01 -2.64
C GLN A 179 -22.85 13.68 -4.05
N SER A 180 -22.04 12.98 -4.86
CA SER A 180 -22.36 12.66 -6.25
C SER A 180 -23.55 11.70 -6.42
N ARG A 181 -23.83 10.89 -5.40
CA ARG A 181 -24.93 9.91 -5.41
C ARG A 181 -26.16 10.35 -4.59
N GLY A 182 -26.15 11.56 -4.01
CA GLY A 182 -27.23 12.03 -3.12
C GLY A 182 -27.33 11.19 -1.84
N ALA A 183 -26.25 10.59 -1.40
CA ALA A 183 -26.17 9.83 -0.17
C ALA A 183 -25.78 10.73 1.01
N ARG A 184 -26.09 10.30 2.22
CA ARG A 184 -25.67 10.98 3.44
C ARG A 184 -24.27 10.55 3.84
N LEU A 185 -23.52 11.47 4.40
CA LEU A 185 -22.23 11.21 4.98
C LEU A 185 -22.34 11.17 6.50
N VAL A 186 -21.78 10.13 7.12
CA VAL A 186 -21.75 9.96 8.57
C VAL A 186 -20.30 9.79 9.01
N ARG A 187 -19.79 10.84 9.64
CA ARG A 187 -18.46 10.87 10.24
C ARG A 187 -18.56 10.63 11.73
N PHE A 188 -17.66 9.84 12.27
CA PHE A 188 -17.57 9.65 13.71
C PHE A 188 -16.13 9.59 14.19
N SER A 189 -15.93 9.78 15.48
CA SER A 189 -14.61 9.69 16.11
C SER A 189 -14.55 8.47 17.00
N LEU A 190 -13.44 7.76 16.96
CA LEU A 190 -13.22 6.65 17.88
C LEU A 190 -12.90 7.20 19.27
N PRO A 191 -13.53 6.67 20.32
CA PRO A 191 -13.27 7.10 21.68
C PRO A 191 -11.89 6.66 22.15
N GLU A 192 -11.20 7.55 22.84
CA GLU A 192 -9.96 7.22 23.56
C GLU A 192 -10.30 6.79 25.00
N PRO A 193 -9.52 5.86 25.58
CA PRO A 193 -8.45 5.10 24.95
C PRO A 193 -8.98 4.10 23.91
N HIS A 194 -8.20 3.87 22.85
CA HIS A 194 -8.57 2.98 21.74
C HIS A 194 -8.44 1.49 22.13
N THR A 195 -9.13 1.07 23.18
CA THR A 195 -9.23 -0.35 23.54
C THR A 195 -10.15 -1.10 22.58
N GLN A 196 -9.96 -2.41 22.45
CA GLN A 196 -10.83 -3.25 21.61
C GLN A 196 -12.32 -3.05 21.97
N ALA A 197 -12.64 -3.02 23.28
CA ALA A 197 -14.00 -2.84 23.75
C ALA A 197 -14.61 -1.51 23.31
N ASN A 198 -13.87 -0.40 23.48
CA ASN A 198 -14.32 0.94 23.09
C ASN A 198 -14.52 1.05 21.59
N ILE A 199 -13.60 0.47 20.80
CA ILE A 199 -13.69 0.46 19.34
C ILE A 199 -14.92 -0.32 18.87
N LEU A 200 -15.12 -1.55 19.36
CA LEU A 200 -16.28 -2.37 19.00
C LEU A 200 -17.58 -1.68 19.37
N ALA A 201 -17.69 -1.11 20.58
CA ALA A 201 -18.88 -0.39 21.02
C ALA A 201 -19.17 0.84 20.14
N ALA A 202 -18.15 1.56 19.70
CA ALA A 202 -18.31 2.72 18.81
C ALA A 202 -18.83 2.30 17.42
N TYR A 203 -18.25 1.26 16.81
CA TYR A 203 -18.73 0.74 15.52
C TYR A 203 -20.11 0.13 15.63
N GLU A 204 -20.42 -0.61 16.69
CA GLU A 204 -21.77 -1.13 16.92
C GLU A 204 -22.80 -0.01 17.03
N LYS A 205 -22.48 1.03 17.83
CA LYS A 205 -23.34 2.20 18.01
C LYS A 205 -23.60 2.90 16.68
N ILE A 206 -22.53 3.25 15.91
CA ILE A 206 -22.71 4.01 14.68
C ILE A 206 -23.45 3.22 13.60
N LEU A 207 -23.23 1.92 13.49
CA LEU A 207 -23.93 1.04 12.56
C LEU A 207 -25.41 0.87 12.92
N ARG A 208 -25.76 0.82 14.22
CA ARG A 208 -27.13 0.75 14.71
C ARG A 208 -27.85 2.08 14.50
N ASP A 209 -27.20 3.20 14.81
CA ASP A 209 -27.80 4.52 14.85
C ASP A 209 -27.82 5.22 13.49
N THR A 210 -27.29 4.56 12.43
CA THR A 210 -27.29 5.09 11.07
C THR A 210 -28.30 4.34 10.19
N PRO A 211 -29.53 4.84 10.04
CA PRO A 211 -30.50 4.24 9.14
C PRO A 211 -29.99 4.26 7.70
N ARG A 212 -30.23 3.18 6.96
CA ARG A 212 -29.80 3.04 5.56
C ARG A 212 -28.29 3.15 5.38
N ALA A 213 -27.48 2.80 6.39
CA ALA A 213 -26.06 2.61 6.19
C ALA A 213 -25.84 1.61 5.07
N LYS A 214 -25.00 1.95 4.09
CA LYS A 214 -24.74 1.09 2.93
C LYS A 214 -23.27 0.79 2.73
N LEU A 215 -22.41 1.73 3.05
CA LEU A 215 -20.97 1.60 2.90
C LEU A 215 -20.23 2.10 4.14
N LEU A 216 -19.28 1.31 4.61
CA LEU A 216 -18.32 1.65 5.65
C LEU A 216 -16.91 1.64 5.05
N LEU A 217 -16.19 2.75 5.13
CA LEU A 217 -14.74 2.77 5.00
C LEU A 217 -14.14 2.31 6.33
N LEU A 218 -13.20 1.38 6.27
CA LEU A 218 -12.51 0.86 7.45
C LEU A 218 -11.01 0.76 7.18
N THR A 219 -10.21 1.42 7.98
CA THR A 219 -8.75 1.31 7.91
C THR A 219 -8.25 0.10 8.69
N HIS A 220 -7.46 -0.77 8.06
CA HIS A 220 -6.90 -1.97 8.67
C HIS A 220 -5.76 -1.67 9.65
N LEU A 221 -4.95 -0.66 9.34
CA LEU A 221 -3.93 -0.08 10.22
C LEU A 221 -3.84 1.42 9.94
N SER A 222 -4.16 2.23 10.95
CA SER A 222 -4.19 3.68 10.78
C SER A 222 -2.80 4.28 10.56
N ASN A 223 -2.68 5.07 9.52
CA ASN A 223 -1.47 5.83 9.23
C ASN A 223 -1.27 7.04 10.16
N ARG A 224 -2.24 7.36 11.01
CA ARG A 224 -2.19 8.50 11.94
C ARG A 224 -1.53 8.12 13.26
N ASN A 225 -2.07 7.12 13.93
CA ASN A 225 -1.66 6.70 15.27
C ASN A 225 -1.20 5.25 15.38
N GLY A 226 -1.36 4.44 14.30
CA GLY A 226 -0.95 3.04 14.27
C GLY A 226 -2.00 2.05 14.77
N LEU A 227 -3.23 2.51 15.00
CA LEU A 227 -4.32 1.65 15.44
C LEU A 227 -4.59 0.51 14.45
N VAL A 228 -4.64 -0.72 14.96
CA VAL A 228 -5.13 -1.91 14.29
C VAL A 228 -6.50 -2.25 14.89
N PRO A 229 -7.61 -1.83 14.28
CA PRO A 229 -8.94 -2.15 14.79
C PRO A 229 -9.24 -3.65 14.67
N PRO A 230 -10.21 -4.19 15.43
CA PRO A 230 -10.63 -5.60 15.31
C PRO A 230 -11.45 -5.82 14.03
N VAL A 231 -10.76 -5.78 12.87
CA VAL A 231 -11.34 -5.76 11.51
C VAL A 231 -12.39 -6.83 11.31
N LYS A 232 -12.06 -8.10 11.61
CA LYS A 232 -12.99 -9.24 11.42
C LYS A 232 -14.33 -9.02 12.13
N ALA A 233 -14.27 -8.54 13.37
CA ALA A 233 -15.49 -8.31 14.16
C ALA A 233 -16.30 -7.14 13.61
N ILE A 234 -15.63 -6.05 13.22
CA ILE A 234 -16.29 -4.87 12.64
C ILE A 234 -16.93 -5.21 11.30
N VAL A 235 -16.22 -5.94 10.43
CA VAL A 235 -16.76 -6.41 9.13
C VAL A 235 -17.98 -7.30 9.34
N ALA A 236 -17.91 -8.25 10.29
CA ALA A 236 -19.05 -9.10 10.62
C ALA A 236 -20.28 -8.29 11.13
N MET A 237 -20.05 -7.29 11.98
CA MET A 237 -21.13 -6.40 12.47
C MET A 237 -21.74 -5.58 11.33
N ALA A 238 -20.94 -5.08 10.40
CA ALA A 238 -21.41 -4.34 9.24
C ALA A 238 -22.24 -5.23 8.31
N LYS A 239 -21.70 -6.38 7.92
CA LYS A 239 -22.38 -7.36 7.05
C LYS A 239 -23.71 -7.85 7.63
N ALA A 240 -23.77 -8.10 8.94
CA ALA A 240 -25.03 -8.49 9.62
C ALA A 240 -26.13 -7.42 9.50
N ARG A 241 -25.78 -6.20 9.12
CA ARG A 241 -26.72 -5.07 8.91
C ARG A 241 -26.87 -4.70 7.41
N GLY A 242 -26.33 -5.49 6.50
CA GLY A 242 -26.34 -5.22 5.06
C GLY A 242 -25.48 -4.02 4.64
N VAL A 243 -24.45 -3.71 5.45
CA VAL A 243 -23.47 -2.66 5.18
C VAL A 243 -22.21 -3.27 4.62
N ASP A 244 -21.83 -2.84 3.42
CA ASP A 244 -20.58 -3.27 2.78
C ASP A 244 -19.38 -2.53 3.37
N VAL A 245 -18.22 -3.18 3.36
CA VAL A 245 -16.98 -2.61 3.88
C VAL A 245 -15.94 -2.52 2.76
N ILE A 246 -15.41 -1.32 2.53
CA ILE A 246 -14.17 -1.12 1.80
C ILE A 246 -13.05 -1.02 2.83
N LEU A 247 -12.14 -2.00 2.82
CA LEU A 247 -11.03 -2.10 3.75
C LEU A 247 -9.77 -1.48 3.16
N ASP A 248 -9.26 -0.43 3.83
CA ASP A 248 -7.95 0.16 3.51
C ASP A 248 -6.84 -0.62 4.20
N SER A 249 -6.19 -1.51 3.45
CA SER A 249 -5.03 -2.30 3.91
C SER A 249 -3.69 -1.72 3.44
N ALA A 250 -3.63 -0.43 3.06
CA ALA A 250 -2.42 0.19 2.55
C ALA A 250 -1.24 0.16 3.54
N GLN A 251 -1.51 0.13 4.84
CA GLN A 251 -0.48 0.02 5.89
C GLN A 251 -0.33 -1.41 6.44
N ALA A 252 -1.23 -2.33 6.09
CA ALA A 252 -1.26 -3.67 6.67
C ALA A 252 -0.45 -4.69 5.86
N VAL A 253 -0.53 -4.65 4.52
CA VAL A 253 0.16 -5.61 3.65
C VAL A 253 1.68 -5.51 3.83
N GLY A 254 2.30 -6.62 4.19
CA GLY A 254 3.73 -6.71 4.48
C GLY A 254 4.13 -6.16 5.86
N HIS A 255 3.18 -5.70 6.70
CA HIS A 255 3.40 -5.19 8.04
C HIS A 255 2.85 -6.14 9.11
N ILE A 256 1.58 -6.52 8.98
CA ILE A 256 0.92 -7.44 9.89
C ILE A 256 0.53 -8.72 9.12
N PRO A 257 0.62 -9.90 9.74
CA PRO A 257 0.16 -11.14 9.13
C PRO A 257 -1.36 -11.16 9.04
N PHE A 258 -1.89 -11.44 7.84
CA PHE A 258 -3.32 -11.72 7.62
C PHE A 258 -3.54 -12.32 6.23
N THR A 259 -4.67 -12.96 6.05
CA THR A 259 -5.23 -13.33 4.75
C THR A 259 -6.53 -12.55 4.49
N VAL A 260 -6.95 -12.44 3.22
CA VAL A 260 -8.22 -11.75 2.91
C VAL A 260 -9.41 -12.42 3.58
N ALA A 261 -9.39 -13.75 3.66
CA ALA A 261 -10.45 -14.55 4.32
C ALA A 261 -10.58 -14.21 5.82
N GLU A 262 -9.46 -13.96 6.51
CA GLU A 262 -9.46 -13.60 7.93
C GLU A 262 -10.08 -12.22 8.19
N THR A 263 -10.01 -11.31 7.23
CA THR A 263 -10.65 -9.99 7.36
C THR A 263 -12.16 -10.05 7.21
N GLY A 264 -12.66 -10.98 6.40
CA GLY A 264 -14.06 -11.09 6.01
C GLY A 264 -14.54 -9.98 5.08
N ALA A 265 -13.68 -9.06 4.64
CA ALA A 265 -14.03 -7.96 3.74
C ALA A 265 -14.07 -8.45 2.28
N ASP A 266 -15.03 -7.92 1.51
CA ASP A 266 -15.20 -8.27 0.10
C ASP A 266 -14.42 -7.33 -0.83
N PHE A 267 -14.04 -6.15 -0.33
CA PHE A 267 -13.35 -5.09 -1.08
C PHE A 267 -12.15 -4.61 -0.27
N ILE A 268 -10.95 -4.78 -0.80
CA ILE A 268 -9.71 -4.37 -0.12
C ILE A 268 -8.81 -3.62 -1.10
N GLY A 269 -8.37 -2.41 -0.72
CA GLY A 269 -7.32 -1.68 -1.41
C GLY A 269 -6.02 -1.70 -0.61
N PHE A 270 -4.87 -1.89 -1.28
CA PHE A 270 -3.60 -2.02 -0.59
C PHE A 270 -2.41 -1.46 -1.37
N SER A 271 -1.34 -1.13 -0.64
CA SER A 271 -0.04 -0.73 -1.20
C SER A 271 0.97 -1.86 -1.07
N LEU A 272 1.78 -2.07 -2.13
CA LEU A 272 2.91 -3.00 -2.11
C LEU A 272 4.24 -2.28 -1.89
N HIS A 273 4.31 -0.98 -2.23
CA HIS A 273 5.51 -0.16 -2.09
C HIS A 273 5.77 0.37 -0.66
N LYS A 274 4.90 0.05 0.33
CA LYS A 274 5.10 0.44 1.72
C LYS A 274 5.86 -0.65 2.48
N TRP A 275 5.16 -1.45 3.24
CA TRP A 275 5.78 -2.43 4.15
C TRP A 275 6.29 -3.70 3.46
N LEU A 276 5.72 -4.07 2.30
CA LEU A 276 6.33 -5.12 1.45
C LEU A 276 7.62 -4.61 0.80
N ALA A 277 7.78 -3.30 0.67
CA ALA A 277 8.92 -2.65 0.05
C ALA A 277 9.17 -3.08 -1.41
N ALA A 278 8.12 -3.34 -2.17
CA ALA A 278 8.17 -3.40 -3.62
C ALA A 278 8.46 -2.00 -4.21
N PRO A 279 8.85 -1.88 -5.49
CA PRO A 279 9.12 -0.57 -6.10
C PRO A 279 7.93 0.38 -6.01
N LEU A 280 8.21 1.69 -5.96
CA LEU A 280 7.18 2.74 -6.00
C LEU A 280 6.24 2.56 -7.20
N GLY A 281 4.98 2.93 -7.02
CA GLY A 281 3.97 2.74 -8.06
C GLY A 281 3.42 1.32 -8.11
N THR A 282 3.43 0.59 -6.99
CA THR A 282 2.85 -0.74 -6.87
C THR A 282 1.83 -0.82 -5.73
N GLY A 283 0.71 -1.43 -6.01
CA GLY A 283 -0.41 -1.71 -5.11
C GLY A 283 -1.41 -2.63 -5.79
N GLY A 284 -2.57 -2.78 -5.21
CA GLY A 284 -3.60 -3.61 -5.81
C GLY A 284 -4.95 -3.53 -5.12
N VAL A 285 -5.93 -4.10 -5.78
CA VAL A 285 -7.27 -4.34 -5.25
C VAL A 285 -7.51 -5.83 -5.13
N TYR A 286 -8.23 -6.20 -4.09
CA TYR A 286 -8.93 -7.46 -3.97
C TYR A 286 -10.43 -7.19 -4.02
N ILE A 287 -11.14 -7.97 -4.81
CA ILE A 287 -12.60 -8.00 -4.86
C ILE A 287 -13.01 -9.47 -4.82
N ALA A 288 -13.84 -9.84 -3.85
CA ALA A 288 -14.42 -11.18 -3.78
C ALA A 288 -15.16 -11.49 -5.09
N LYS A 289 -14.93 -12.68 -5.64
CA LYS A 289 -15.37 -13.05 -7.00
C LYS A 289 -16.86 -12.84 -7.24
N ASP A 290 -17.68 -13.18 -6.26
CA ASP A 290 -19.14 -13.05 -6.29
C ASP A 290 -19.64 -11.62 -6.10
N ARG A 291 -18.73 -10.68 -5.76
CA ARG A 291 -19.02 -9.27 -5.52
C ARG A 291 -18.44 -8.34 -6.62
N LEU A 292 -17.87 -8.91 -7.67
CA LEU A 292 -17.22 -8.12 -8.73
C LEU A 292 -18.17 -7.13 -9.41
N GLN A 293 -19.44 -7.50 -9.60
CA GLN A 293 -20.47 -6.65 -10.20
C GLN A 293 -20.84 -5.42 -9.35
N ASP A 294 -20.51 -5.41 -8.08
CA ASP A 294 -20.77 -4.29 -7.18
C ASP A 294 -19.77 -3.13 -7.35
N ILE A 295 -18.70 -3.37 -8.08
CA ILE A 295 -17.76 -2.34 -8.51
C ILE A 295 -17.86 -2.22 -10.03
N THR A 296 -18.37 -1.10 -10.55
CA THR A 296 -18.48 -0.90 -12.00
C THR A 296 -17.10 -0.81 -12.65
N PRO A 297 -16.97 -1.18 -13.93
CA PRO A 297 -15.74 -0.96 -14.67
C PRO A 297 -15.27 0.49 -14.61
N TRP A 298 -13.94 0.68 -14.55
CA TRP A 298 -13.33 2.00 -14.53
C TRP A 298 -13.72 2.81 -15.76
N LEU A 299 -13.86 4.12 -15.59
CA LEU A 299 -14.21 5.07 -16.64
C LEU A 299 -13.38 4.83 -17.92
N GLY A 300 -14.07 4.60 -19.02
CA GLY A 300 -13.45 4.41 -20.33
C GLY A 300 -12.77 3.05 -20.53
N ASN A 301 -12.95 2.08 -19.64
CA ASN A 301 -12.44 0.73 -19.89
C ASN A 301 -13.00 0.17 -21.19
N HIS A 302 -12.11 -0.31 -22.07
CA HIS A 302 -12.42 -0.96 -23.33
C HIS A 302 -11.42 -2.09 -23.66
N ILE A 303 -10.56 -2.43 -22.69
CA ILE A 303 -9.45 -3.37 -22.86
C ILE A 303 -9.81 -4.73 -22.25
N HIS A 304 -10.47 -4.71 -21.11
CA HIS A 304 -10.83 -5.92 -20.36
C HIS A 304 -12.35 -6.11 -20.35
N GLU A 305 -12.78 -7.36 -20.39
CA GLU A 305 -14.19 -7.72 -20.27
C GLU A 305 -14.78 -7.29 -18.91
N ALA A 306 -16.10 -7.12 -18.87
CA ALA A 306 -16.77 -6.60 -17.68
C ALA A 306 -16.71 -7.55 -16.46
N ASP A 307 -16.46 -8.82 -16.67
CA ASP A 307 -16.27 -9.86 -15.62
C ASP A 307 -14.79 -10.06 -15.22
N ASP A 308 -13.87 -9.29 -15.81
CA ASP A 308 -12.48 -9.27 -15.42
C ASP A 308 -12.23 -8.17 -14.37
N ILE A 309 -11.61 -8.53 -13.26
CA ILE A 309 -11.28 -7.54 -12.22
C ILE A 309 -10.37 -6.42 -12.73
N ARG A 310 -9.53 -6.69 -13.74
CA ARG A 310 -8.66 -5.68 -14.37
C ARG A 310 -9.44 -4.52 -14.98
N ALA A 311 -10.71 -4.74 -15.30
CA ALA A 311 -11.60 -3.67 -15.76
C ALA A 311 -11.92 -2.63 -14.66
N ARG A 312 -11.66 -2.91 -13.38
CA ARG A 312 -12.02 -2.05 -12.24
C ARG A 312 -10.99 -0.98 -11.92
N ILE A 313 -9.81 -1.06 -12.52
CA ILE A 313 -8.71 -0.11 -12.30
C ILE A 313 -8.36 0.65 -13.57
N PRO A 314 -7.71 1.81 -13.49
CA PRO A 314 -7.25 2.54 -14.66
C PRO A 314 -6.37 1.68 -15.55
N THR A 315 -6.59 1.79 -16.85
CA THR A 315 -5.77 1.17 -17.90
C THR A 315 -4.87 2.23 -18.53
N GLY A 316 -3.59 1.91 -18.72
CA GLY A 316 -2.65 2.84 -19.33
C GLY A 316 -1.22 2.36 -19.17
N THR A 317 -0.28 3.23 -19.58
CA THR A 317 1.14 2.95 -19.44
C THR A 317 1.55 3.14 -17.97
N VAL A 318 2.18 2.13 -17.42
CA VAL A 318 2.66 2.08 -16.04
C VAL A 318 4.14 1.75 -16.02
N ASP A 319 4.78 1.81 -14.86
CA ASP A 319 6.11 1.23 -14.67
C ASP A 319 5.99 -0.31 -14.64
N PHE A 320 6.22 -0.92 -15.82
CA PHE A 320 6.15 -2.37 -15.96
C PHE A 320 7.26 -3.06 -15.15
N ALA A 321 8.46 -2.50 -15.11
CA ALA A 321 9.55 -3.05 -14.32
C ALA A 321 9.20 -3.11 -12.84
N ALA A 322 8.54 -2.09 -12.31
CA ALA A 322 8.05 -2.07 -10.94
C ALA A 322 7.06 -3.22 -10.69
N ARG A 323 6.07 -3.39 -11.56
CA ARG A 323 5.07 -4.47 -11.43
C ARG A 323 5.69 -5.85 -11.54
N LEU A 324 6.63 -6.05 -12.48
CA LEU A 324 7.38 -7.29 -12.68
C LEU A 324 8.31 -7.62 -11.50
N THR A 325 8.66 -6.64 -10.67
CA THR A 325 9.51 -6.84 -9.47
C THR A 325 8.70 -7.20 -8.22
N VAL A 326 7.38 -7.13 -8.26
CA VAL A 326 6.54 -7.48 -7.11
C VAL A 326 6.79 -8.92 -6.61
N PRO A 327 6.91 -9.96 -7.47
CA PRO A 327 7.26 -11.31 -7.01
C PRO A 327 8.58 -11.38 -6.26
N SER A 328 9.59 -10.61 -6.68
CA SER A 328 10.89 -10.53 -6.01
C SER A 328 10.79 -9.93 -4.61
N ALA A 329 9.96 -8.91 -4.43
CA ALA A 329 9.70 -8.32 -3.11
C ALA A 329 8.97 -9.30 -2.19
N ILE A 330 8.03 -10.08 -2.72
CA ILE A 330 7.33 -11.15 -1.99
C ILE A 330 8.34 -12.24 -1.59
N ALA A 331 9.16 -12.71 -2.51
CA ALA A 331 10.17 -13.73 -2.23
C ALA A 331 11.17 -13.29 -1.15
N MET A 332 11.57 -12.01 -1.14
CA MET A 332 12.42 -11.45 -0.08
C MET A 332 11.69 -11.40 1.26
N GLN A 333 10.40 -11.04 1.27
CA GLN A 333 9.59 -11.08 2.51
C GLN A 333 9.44 -12.52 3.03
N ASP A 334 9.21 -13.48 2.14
CA ASP A 334 9.07 -14.89 2.50
C ASP A 334 10.39 -15.44 3.08
N ALA A 335 11.54 -15.00 2.55
CA ALA A 335 12.85 -15.37 3.07
C ALA A 335 13.08 -14.86 4.51
N ILE A 336 12.57 -13.66 4.86
CA ILE A 336 12.62 -13.10 6.23
C ILE A 336 11.55 -13.76 7.12
N GLY A 337 10.40 -14.09 6.56
CA GLY A 337 9.20 -14.55 7.26
C GLY A 337 8.35 -13.38 7.80
N LEU A 338 7.07 -13.33 7.37
CA LEU A 338 6.18 -12.21 7.70
C LEU A 338 5.93 -12.07 9.20
N GLU A 339 5.72 -13.19 9.90
CA GLU A 339 5.51 -13.20 11.36
C GLU A 339 6.77 -12.76 12.12
N ALA A 340 7.95 -13.19 11.68
CA ALA A 340 9.22 -12.80 12.27
C ALA A 340 9.48 -11.31 12.03
N LYS A 341 9.23 -10.82 10.84
CA LYS A 341 9.26 -9.40 10.48
C LYS A 341 8.31 -8.58 11.34
N HIS A 342 7.06 -9.01 11.49
CA HIS A 342 6.06 -8.34 12.32
C HIS A 342 6.53 -8.22 13.77
N ARG A 343 6.99 -9.32 14.37
CA ARG A 343 7.54 -9.30 15.74
C ARG A 343 8.72 -8.33 15.86
N HIS A 344 9.61 -8.29 14.88
CA HIS A 344 10.73 -7.35 14.91
C HIS A 344 10.28 -5.89 14.79
N LEU A 345 9.31 -5.60 13.95
CA LEU A 345 8.71 -4.27 13.84
C LEU A 345 8.07 -3.81 15.16
N LEU A 346 7.39 -4.71 15.88
CA LEU A 346 6.87 -4.42 17.22
C LEU A 346 8.01 -4.13 18.21
N ARG A 347 9.09 -4.93 18.20
CA ARG A 347 10.26 -4.68 19.05
C ARG A 347 10.90 -3.31 18.78
N LEU A 348 11.01 -2.90 17.52
CA LEU A 348 11.49 -1.56 17.16
C LEU A 348 10.60 -0.46 17.74
N ARG A 349 9.28 -0.64 17.69
CA ARG A 349 8.31 0.27 18.32
C ARG A 349 8.49 0.29 19.83
N ASP A 350 8.45 -0.87 20.47
CA ASP A 350 8.50 -0.98 21.94
C ASP A 350 9.83 -0.49 22.49
N TYR A 351 10.93 -0.69 21.76
CA TYR A 351 12.26 -0.23 22.14
C TYR A 351 12.31 1.25 22.51
N TRP A 352 11.69 2.14 21.74
CA TRP A 352 11.68 3.55 22.05
C TRP A 352 10.49 3.96 22.93
N VAL A 353 9.32 3.37 22.72
CA VAL A 353 8.11 3.70 23.49
C VAL A 353 8.30 3.44 24.98
N ASP A 354 8.86 2.27 25.36
CA ASP A 354 9.09 1.90 26.77
C ASP A 354 10.06 2.84 27.49
N ARG A 355 10.93 3.53 26.74
CA ARG A 355 11.91 4.47 27.30
C ARG A 355 11.38 5.90 27.46
N VAL A 356 10.20 6.20 26.92
CA VAL A 356 9.65 7.57 26.98
C VAL A 356 8.23 7.65 27.56
N ARG A 357 7.51 6.53 27.67
CA ARG A 357 6.10 6.53 28.09
C ARG A 357 5.87 7.11 29.49
N ASP A 358 6.85 7.01 30.39
CA ASP A 358 6.77 7.51 31.77
C ASP A 358 7.15 8.99 31.89
N ILE A 359 7.45 9.69 30.79
CA ILE A 359 7.66 11.13 30.82
C ILE A 359 6.34 11.83 31.17
N PRO A 360 6.29 12.61 32.27
CA PRO A 360 5.04 13.27 32.67
C PRO A 360 4.46 14.15 31.58
N GLY A 361 3.19 13.89 31.22
CA GLY A 361 2.45 14.63 30.20
C GLY A 361 2.77 14.24 28.75
N LEU A 362 3.64 13.26 28.50
CA LEU A 362 3.78 12.64 27.17
C LEU A 362 2.65 11.64 26.97
N GLU A 363 2.04 11.67 25.80
CA GLU A 363 0.94 10.78 25.44
C GLU A 363 1.38 9.84 24.32
N ILE A 364 1.33 8.53 24.54
CA ILE A 364 1.36 7.51 23.50
C ILE A 364 -0.09 7.20 23.13
N MET A 365 -0.45 7.36 21.86
CA MET A 365 -1.86 7.37 21.43
C MET A 365 -2.59 6.04 21.54
N LEU A 366 -1.87 4.94 21.70
CA LEU A 366 -2.48 3.61 21.79
C LEU A 366 -2.13 2.93 23.11
N PRO A 367 -3.10 2.24 23.73
CA PRO A 367 -2.81 1.35 24.85
C PRO A 367 -2.00 0.14 24.36
N ASP A 368 -1.22 -0.47 25.28
CA ASP A 368 -0.47 -1.69 24.97
C ASP A 368 -1.39 -2.93 25.03
N GLU A 369 -2.35 -2.95 24.11
CA GLU A 369 -3.25 -4.09 23.95
C GLU A 369 -2.75 -4.94 22.76
N PRO A 370 -2.36 -6.21 23.00
CA PRO A 370 -1.78 -7.05 21.96
C PRO A 370 -2.67 -7.13 20.72
N GLY A 371 -2.05 -6.96 19.54
CA GLY A 371 -2.74 -7.00 18.26
C GLY A 371 -3.53 -5.72 17.92
N ARG A 372 -3.47 -4.67 18.76
CA ARG A 372 -4.14 -3.38 18.51
C ARG A 372 -3.21 -2.30 17.98
N TYR A 373 -1.93 -2.59 17.81
CA TYR A 373 -0.93 -1.67 17.26
C TYR A 373 0.08 -2.37 16.36
N GLY A 374 0.76 -1.60 15.52
CA GLY A 374 1.89 -2.01 14.70
C GLY A 374 3.11 -1.13 14.98
N ALA A 375 4.07 -1.08 14.05
CA ALA A 375 5.25 -0.22 14.17
C ALA A 375 4.93 1.27 14.02
N VAL A 376 3.80 1.62 13.42
CA VAL A 376 3.32 3.01 13.35
C VAL A 376 2.90 3.45 14.74
N THR A 377 3.41 4.59 15.21
CA THR A 377 3.06 5.10 16.55
C THR A 377 2.86 6.61 16.51
N GLY A 378 1.68 7.04 16.93
CA GLY A 378 1.39 8.45 17.22
C GLY A 378 1.74 8.78 18.67
N PHE A 379 2.32 9.94 18.91
CA PHE A 379 2.58 10.44 20.26
C PHE A 379 2.46 11.98 20.32
N ARG A 380 2.31 12.53 21.52
CA ARG A 380 2.32 13.96 21.80
C ARG A 380 3.36 14.31 22.84
N LEU A 381 4.12 15.37 22.59
CA LEU A 381 4.96 15.96 23.64
C LEU A 381 4.10 16.67 24.69
N PRO A 382 4.57 16.77 25.96
CA PRO A 382 3.85 17.51 26.99
C PRO A 382 3.48 18.92 26.54
N GLY A 383 2.21 19.30 26.68
CA GLY A 383 1.69 20.61 26.31
C GLY A 383 1.43 20.83 24.81
N MET A 384 1.77 19.92 23.92
CA MET A 384 1.47 19.99 22.50
C MET A 384 -0.05 19.94 22.26
N ARG A 385 -0.63 20.97 21.60
CA ARG A 385 -2.09 21.07 21.44
C ARG A 385 -2.57 21.24 20.01
N GLY A 386 -1.82 21.99 19.20
CA GLY A 386 -2.28 22.39 17.89
C GLY A 386 -1.44 21.82 16.73
N PRO A 387 -1.96 21.89 15.48
CA PRO A 387 -1.22 21.46 14.30
C PRO A 387 0.12 22.17 14.12
N ASP A 388 0.24 23.42 14.53
CA ASP A 388 1.48 24.19 14.41
C ASP A 388 2.52 23.75 15.43
N ASP A 389 2.10 23.31 16.64
CA ASP A 389 3.00 22.68 17.62
C ASP A 389 3.60 21.40 17.04
N ALA A 390 2.77 20.54 16.46
CA ALA A 390 3.22 19.29 15.86
C ALA A 390 4.20 19.55 14.70
N LYS A 391 3.92 20.52 13.82
CA LYS A 391 4.82 20.92 12.73
C LYS A 391 6.13 21.49 13.25
N LYS A 392 6.07 22.35 14.29
CA LYS A 392 7.25 22.93 14.94
C LYS A 392 8.12 21.84 15.54
N ALA A 393 7.53 20.86 16.26
CA ALA A 393 8.26 19.76 16.81
C ALA A 393 8.88 18.88 15.70
N ALA A 394 8.12 18.45 14.69
CA ALA A 394 8.65 17.65 13.59
C ALA A 394 9.83 18.33 12.89
N LYS A 395 9.73 19.66 12.63
CA LYS A 395 10.84 20.44 12.08
C LYS A 395 12.05 20.48 13.01
N LEU A 396 11.85 20.67 14.29
CA LEU A 396 12.92 20.68 15.28
C LEU A 396 13.66 19.33 15.34
N PHE A 397 12.90 18.21 15.33
CA PHE A 397 13.49 16.88 15.32
C PHE A 397 14.35 16.65 14.06
N LEU A 398 13.89 17.11 12.91
CA LEU A 398 14.65 17.00 11.67
C LEU A 398 15.92 17.87 11.69
N ASP A 399 15.79 19.16 12.01
CA ASP A 399 16.88 20.13 11.88
C ASP A 399 17.98 19.93 12.93
N LYS A 400 17.58 19.72 14.19
CA LYS A 400 18.50 19.63 15.31
C LYS A 400 19.02 18.21 15.56
N TYR A 401 18.15 17.19 15.41
CA TYR A 401 18.47 15.83 15.79
C TYR A 401 18.67 14.88 14.60
N ARG A 402 18.46 15.38 13.38
CA ARG A 402 18.54 14.56 12.15
C ARG A 402 17.59 13.35 12.20
N LEU A 403 16.39 13.57 12.73
CA LEU A 403 15.31 12.57 12.85
C LEU A 403 14.13 12.99 11.99
N LEU A 404 13.85 12.25 10.95
CA LEU A 404 12.65 12.48 10.13
C LEU A 404 11.46 11.75 10.77
N ILE A 405 10.67 12.51 11.51
CA ILE A 405 9.34 12.12 12.00
C ILE A 405 8.32 13.11 11.42
N VAL A 406 7.04 12.77 11.41
CA VAL A 406 6.04 13.61 10.74
C VAL A 406 4.90 14.03 11.67
N ALA A 407 4.42 15.26 11.47
CA ALA A 407 3.18 15.73 12.08
C ALA A 407 1.97 15.14 11.32
N LYS A 408 0.98 14.60 12.05
CA LYS A 408 -0.28 14.12 11.51
C LYS A 408 -1.44 14.81 12.19
N ALA A 409 -2.43 15.21 11.39
CA ALA A 409 -3.70 15.75 11.86
C ALA A 409 -4.84 14.76 11.58
N GLY A 410 -6.06 15.13 11.96
CA GLY A 410 -7.29 14.45 11.59
C GLY A 410 -7.91 13.59 12.68
N LEU A 411 -7.18 13.25 13.76
CA LEU A 411 -7.80 12.68 14.94
C LEU A 411 -8.64 13.76 15.65
N ALA A 412 -9.81 13.41 16.17
CA ALA A 412 -10.65 14.34 16.92
C ALA A 412 -9.98 14.87 18.19
N SER A 413 -9.10 14.07 18.78
CA SER A 413 -8.31 14.45 19.97
C SER A 413 -7.15 15.41 19.66
N GLY A 414 -6.91 15.72 18.38
CA GLY A 414 -5.86 16.65 17.95
C GLY A 414 -4.69 16.00 17.20
N PRO A 415 -3.68 16.80 16.82
CA PRO A 415 -2.54 16.34 16.04
C PRO A 415 -1.62 15.45 16.85
N VAL A 416 -0.83 14.64 16.14
CA VAL A 416 0.20 13.79 16.71
C VAL A 416 1.51 13.92 15.94
N LEU A 417 2.61 13.60 16.58
CA LEU A 417 3.86 13.23 15.93
C LEU A 417 3.83 11.72 15.65
N ARG A 418 4.17 11.34 14.43
CA ARG A 418 4.21 9.94 14.02
C ARG A 418 5.63 9.44 13.84
N VAL A 419 5.95 8.33 14.46
CA VAL A 419 7.19 7.56 14.31
C VAL A 419 6.86 6.22 13.69
N THR A 420 7.59 5.84 12.65
CA THR A 420 7.40 4.58 11.93
C THR A 420 8.73 3.94 11.58
N PRO A 421 9.38 3.24 12.56
CA PRO A 421 10.59 2.50 12.30
C PRO A 421 10.31 1.30 11.40
N ALA A 422 11.31 0.92 10.60
CA ALA A 422 11.26 -0.23 9.71
C ALA A 422 12.53 -1.08 9.85
N LEU A 423 12.62 -2.19 9.11
CA LEU A 423 13.74 -3.14 9.20
C LEU A 423 15.11 -2.52 8.93
N PHE A 424 15.18 -1.37 8.30
CA PHE A 424 16.41 -0.63 8.04
C PHE A 424 16.83 0.32 9.18
N ASN A 425 16.03 0.46 10.24
CA ASN A 425 16.38 1.32 11.37
C ASN A 425 17.14 0.54 12.45
N SER A 426 18.15 1.20 13.02
CA SER A 426 18.96 0.64 14.10
C SER A 426 18.49 1.09 15.49
N SER A 427 18.86 0.34 16.52
CA SER A 427 18.69 0.75 17.93
C SER A 427 19.35 2.11 18.22
N ALA A 428 20.53 2.38 17.65
CA ALA A 428 21.20 3.68 17.79
C ALA A 428 20.38 4.87 17.23
N GLU A 429 19.62 4.66 16.15
CA GLU A 429 18.70 5.67 15.63
C GLU A 429 17.51 5.90 16.57
N LEU A 430 17.03 4.84 17.20
CA LEU A 430 15.95 4.91 18.20
C LEU A 430 16.44 5.50 19.53
N ASP A 431 17.68 5.24 19.96
CA ASP A 431 18.29 5.90 21.11
C ASP A 431 18.40 7.42 20.91
N ARG A 432 18.75 7.83 19.69
CA ARG A 432 18.76 9.27 19.31
C ARG A 432 17.35 9.87 19.39
N LEU A 433 16.31 9.12 18.99
CA LEU A 433 14.92 9.55 19.15
C LEU A 433 14.55 9.71 20.62
N VAL A 434 14.87 8.74 21.46
CA VAL A 434 14.62 8.77 22.92
C VAL A 434 15.33 9.97 23.55
N ALA A 435 16.60 10.21 23.21
CA ALA A 435 17.36 11.35 23.70
C ALA A 435 16.74 12.69 23.28
N ALA A 436 16.29 12.80 22.02
CA ALA A 436 15.63 14.00 21.50
C ALA A 436 14.29 14.27 22.20
N ILE A 437 13.45 13.25 22.41
CA ILE A 437 12.17 13.37 23.13
C ILE A 437 12.44 13.86 24.58
N ASN A 438 13.42 13.28 25.27
CA ASN A 438 13.78 13.70 26.63
C ASN A 438 14.29 15.15 26.68
N ALA A 439 15.11 15.57 25.71
CA ALA A 439 15.63 16.93 25.63
C ALA A 439 14.52 17.96 25.41
N GLU A 440 13.54 17.63 24.58
CA GLU A 440 12.46 18.52 24.15
C GLU A 440 11.15 18.34 24.93
N ARG A 441 11.14 17.57 26.03
CA ARG A 441 9.93 17.31 26.83
C ARG A 441 9.26 18.56 27.42
N ARG A 442 9.94 19.71 27.40
CA ARG A 442 9.41 21.02 27.84
C ARG A 442 9.18 22.01 26.70
N LEU A 443 9.23 21.57 25.45
CA LEU A 443 9.10 22.43 24.27
C LEU A 443 7.80 23.25 24.27
N PHE A 444 6.74 22.72 24.86
CA PHE A 444 5.40 23.33 24.93
C PHE A 444 4.85 23.42 26.38
N ALA A 445 5.67 23.12 27.38
CA ALA A 445 5.31 23.20 28.79
C ALA A 445 5.39 24.63 29.33
#